data_3ce963416aa733a91c21b4977c38c33a
#
_entry.id   3ce963416aa733a91c21b4977c38c33a
#
_cell.length_a   1.000
_cell.length_b   1.000
_cell.length_c   1.000
_cell.angle_alpha   90.00
_cell.angle_beta   90.00
_cell.angle_gamma   90.00
#
_symmetry.space_group_name_H-M   'P 1'
#
loop_
_entity.id
_entity.type
_entity.pdbx_description
1 polymer ?
#
loop_
_entity_poly.entity_id
_entity_poly.type
_entity_poly.pdbx_seq_one_letter_code
_entity_poly.pdbx_strand_id
1 'polypeptide(L)'
;MGLRISNFYDALCCPTVFKELFMSRDVFVAGVGMIPFAKPGKSDPYYQMAATATGLALTDAGVAYDAVQQAYAGYVYGDSTSGQRAVYEVGMTGIPIVNVNNNCSTGSTALYLARQAVASGAADCVLALGFEQMTPGALGSVFNDRPSPFDLFEAETDALVGDNGVPLALRYFGGAGKAHMDQYGTKLSTFAKIRAKASRHAARNPLALFRTEVTEEEVMASPVMWPGVMTRLMACPPTCGAAAALLVSESYARRHGLDRSVRIRAQSMTTDSRKTFDSHDMREVVGFSMAQAAANQVYEQAGISPKDLEVVELHDCFAHNELLTYEALGLC
;
A
#
# COMPACT_ATOMS: atom_id res chain seq x y z
N MET A 1 42.25 -37.76 7.83
CA MET A 1 41.43 -37.45 6.64
C MET A 1 41.07 -35.96 6.70
N GLY A 2 41.98 -35.10 6.21
CA GLY A 2 41.90 -33.66 6.29
C GLY A 2 41.31 -33.12 5.00
N LEU A 3 40.04 -32.70 5.02
CA LEU A 3 39.44 -31.93 3.93
C LEU A 3 40.06 -30.52 3.93
N ARG A 4 40.74 -30.18 2.85
CA ARG A 4 41.30 -28.84 2.64
C ARG A 4 40.16 -27.82 2.41
N ILE A 5 39.99 -26.93 3.36
CA ILE A 5 39.07 -25.79 3.33
C ILE A 5 39.51 -24.72 2.29
N SER A 6 40.71 -24.86 1.70
CA SER A 6 41.27 -23.88 0.78
C SER A 6 40.55 -23.72 -0.56
N ASN A 7 39.79 -24.72 -1.04
CA ASN A 7 39.12 -24.64 -2.32
C ASN A 7 37.75 -23.94 -2.28
N PHE A 8 37.23 -23.60 -1.10
CA PHE A 8 35.96 -22.90 -0.95
C PHE A 8 36.10 -21.36 -1.08
N TYR A 9 37.29 -20.83 -0.69
CA TYR A 9 37.55 -19.39 -0.77
C TYR A 9 37.88 -18.91 -2.20
N ASP A 10 38.53 -19.73 -3.01
CA ASP A 10 38.87 -19.36 -4.41
C ASP A 10 37.66 -19.35 -5.34
N ALA A 11 36.65 -20.16 -5.06
CA ALA A 11 35.38 -20.13 -5.81
C ALA A 11 34.52 -18.88 -5.50
N LEU A 12 34.67 -18.29 -4.31
CA LEU A 12 33.97 -17.09 -3.87
C LEU A 12 34.61 -15.77 -4.35
N CYS A 13 35.85 -15.81 -4.84
CA CYS A 13 36.56 -14.63 -5.35
C CYS A 13 36.40 -14.42 -6.88
N CYS A 14 35.63 -15.25 -7.57
CA CYS A 14 35.35 -15.04 -8.98
C CYS A 14 34.23 -13.96 -9.12
N PRO A 15 34.52 -12.76 -9.71
CA PRO A 15 33.53 -11.68 -9.84
C PRO A 15 32.27 -12.08 -10.58
N THR A 16 32.37 -13.08 -11.47
CA THR A 16 31.24 -13.63 -12.23
C THR A 16 30.35 -14.51 -11.36
N VAL A 17 30.89 -15.33 -10.48
CA VAL A 17 30.13 -16.20 -9.57
C VAL A 17 29.42 -15.36 -8.48
N PHE A 18 30.09 -14.30 -8.00
CA PHE A 18 29.47 -13.35 -7.05
C PHE A 18 28.30 -12.58 -7.71
N LYS A 19 28.41 -12.25 -9.00
CA LYS A 19 27.35 -11.54 -9.73
C LYS A 19 26.13 -12.44 -9.99
N GLU A 20 26.32 -13.73 -10.22
CA GLU A 20 25.23 -14.70 -10.40
C GLU A 20 24.54 -15.08 -9.07
N LEU A 21 25.27 -15.11 -7.94
CA LEU A 21 24.72 -15.43 -6.62
C LEU A 21 23.82 -14.31 -6.05
N PHE A 22 23.94 -13.07 -6.53
CA PHE A 22 23.20 -11.91 -6.06
C PHE A 22 22.29 -11.26 -7.11
N MET A 23 22.12 -11.87 -8.28
CA MET A 23 21.14 -11.37 -9.25
C MET A 23 19.71 -11.71 -8.75
N SER A 24 18.99 -10.67 -8.31
CA SER A 24 17.58 -10.76 -8.05
C SER A 24 16.83 -11.27 -9.29
N ARG A 25 16.01 -12.31 -9.14
CA ARG A 25 15.20 -12.84 -10.24
C ARG A 25 14.15 -11.83 -10.67
N ASP A 26 13.84 -11.79 -11.95
CA ASP A 26 12.68 -11.04 -12.42
C ASP A 26 11.38 -11.64 -11.87
N VAL A 27 10.50 -10.75 -11.40
CA VAL A 27 9.21 -11.08 -10.80
C VAL A 27 8.09 -10.51 -11.66
N PHE A 28 7.13 -11.35 -11.99
CA PHE A 28 5.97 -11.02 -12.80
C PHE A 28 4.69 -11.15 -11.99
N VAL A 29 3.71 -10.30 -12.30
CA VAL A 29 2.33 -10.43 -11.82
C VAL A 29 1.60 -11.30 -12.83
N ALA A 30 1.31 -12.54 -12.46
CA ALA A 30 0.66 -13.51 -13.35
C ALA A 30 -0.86 -13.37 -13.35
N GLY A 31 -1.45 -12.87 -12.27
CA GLY A 31 -2.88 -12.62 -12.18
C GLY A 31 -3.23 -11.74 -11.00
N VAL A 32 -4.36 -11.06 -11.10
CA VAL A 32 -4.91 -10.17 -10.09
C VAL A 32 -6.39 -10.41 -9.85
N GLY A 33 -6.86 -10.12 -8.64
CA GLY A 33 -8.27 -10.19 -8.30
C GLY A 33 -8.64 -9.14 -7.27
N MET A 34 -9.79 -8.50 -7.46
CA MET A 34 -10.31 -7.48 -6.57
C MET A 34 -11.83 -7.57 -6.56
N ILE A 35 -12.44 -7.33 -5.40
CA ILE A 35 -13.90 -7.23 -5.25
C ILE A 35 -14.34 -5.76 -5.20
N PRO A 36 -15.61 -5.44 -5.51
CA PRO A 36 -16.14 -4.11 -5.31
C PRO A 36 -16.03 -3.70 -3.84
N PHE A 37 -15.58 -2.48 -3.58
CA PHE A 37 -15.54 -1.94 -2.22
C PHE A 37 -16.93 -1.65 -1.68
N ALA A 38 -17.14 -1.94 -0.40
CA ALA A 38 -18.41 -1.76 0.31
C ALA A 38 -18.26 -0.85 1.54
N LYS A 39 -19.36 -0.23 1.96
CA LYS A 39 -19.41 0.49 3.24
C LYS A 39 -19.38 -0.50 4.41
N PRO A 40 -18.84 -0.10 5.58
CA PRO A 40 -18.95 -0.87 6.80
C PRO A 40 -20.41 -1.31 7.07
N GLY A 41 -20.57 -2.58 7.43
CA GLY A 41 -21.88 -3.22 7.63
C GLY A 41 -22.64 -3.59 6.37
N LYS A 42 -22.03 -3.44 5.18
CA LYS A 42 -22.60 -3.83 3.88
C LYS A 42 -21.71 -4.79 3.09
N SER A 43 -20.56 -5.17 3.65
CA SER A 43 -19.65 -6.15 3.06
C SER A 43 -19.98 -7.56 3.52
N ASP A 44 -19.51 -8.54 2.75
CA ASP A 44 -19.36 -9.90 3.22
C ASP A 44 -18.33 -9.97 4.37
N PRO A 45 -18.28 -11.05 5.15
CA PRO A 45 -17.22 -11.31 6.11
C PRO A 45 -15.84 -11.29 5.44
N TYR A 46 -14.81 -10.83 6.17
CA TYR A 46 -13.46 -10.63 5.64
C TYR A 46 -12.88 -11.86 4.93
N TYR A 47 -13.13 -13.07 5.47
CA TYR A 47 -12.60 -14.31 4.90
C TYR A 47 -13.25 -14.67 3.56
N GLN A 48 -14.53 -14.34 3.37
CA GLN A 48 -15.23 -14.52 2.09
C GLN A 48 -14.75 -13.51 1.05
N MET A 49 -14.61 -12.24 1.44
CA MET A 49 -14.04 -11.19 0.59
C MET A 49 -12.65 -11.60 0.09
N ALA A 50 -11.78 -12.02 1.02
CA ALA A 50 -10.42 -12.45 0.74
C ALA A 50 -10.38 -13.69 -0.18
N ALA A 51 -11.22 -14.70 0.09
CA ALA A 51 -11.31 -15.89 -0.75
C ALA A 51 -11.78 -15.57 -2.17
N THR A 52 -12.77 -14.69 -2.31
CA THR A 52 -13.27 -14.25 -3.62
C THR A 52 -12.18 -13.53 -4.41
N ALA A 53 -11.47 -12.56 -3.79
CA ALA A 53 -10.38 -11.85 -4.45
C ALA A 53 -9.23 -12.81 -4.86
N THR A 54 -8.88 -13.76 -3.98
CA THR A 54 -7.86 -14.77 -4.28
C THR A 54 -8.31 -15.69 -5.44
N GLY A 55 -9.56 -16.15 -5.43
CA GLY A 55 -10.12 -16.98 -6.50
C GLY A 55 -10.09 -16.26 -7.86
N LEU A 56 -10.39 -14.96 -7.87
CA LEU A 56 -10.28 -14.13 -9.08
C LEU A 56 -8.83 -14.04 -9.56
N ALA A 57 -7.86 -13.80 -8.67
CA ALA A 57 -6.44 -13.73 -9.04
C ALA A 57 -5.91 -15.07 -9.59
N LEU A 58 -6.30 -16.18 -8.99
CA LEU A 58 -5.95 -17.52 -9.48
C LEU A 58 -6.56 -17.81 -10.85
N THR A 59 -7.82 -17.41 -11.05
CA THR A 59 -8.53 -17.56 -12.32
C THR A 59 -7.88 -16.73 -13.42
N ASP A 60 -7.55 -15.47 -13.12
CA ASP A 60 -6.86 -14.55 -14.04
C ASP A 60 -5.49 -15.09 -14.45
N ALA A 61 -4.75 -15.68 -13.50
CA ALA A 61 -3.46 -16.32 -13.77
C ALA A 61 -3.58 -17.68 -14.51
N GLY A 62 -4.73 -18.33 -14.47
CA GLY A 62 -4.88 -19.72 -14.91
C GLY A 62 -4.12 -20.72 -14.05
N VAL A 63 -3.96 -20.43 -12.75
CA VAL A 63 -3.17 -21.23 -11.79
C VAL A 63 -4.09 -21.81 -10.72
N ALA A 64 -3.93 -23.10 -10.41
CA ALA A 64 -4.63 -23.73 -9.29
C ALA A 64 -3.98 -23.34 -7.95
N TYR A 65 -4.76 -23.33 -6.87
CA TYR A 65 -4.26 -22.90 -5.55
C TYR A 65 -3.14 -23.81 -5.01
N ASP A 66 -3.14 -25.08 -5.34
CA ASP A 66 -2.11 -26.05 -4.92
C ASP A 66 -0.71 -25.76 -5.50
N ALA A 67 -0.63 -24.92 -6.52
CA ALA A 67 0.63 -24.44 -7.08
C ALA A 67 1.22 -23.25 -6.31
N VAL A 68 0.45 -22.60 -5.42
CA VAL A 68 0.93 -21.50 -4.57
C VAL A 68 1.82 -22.09 -3.47
N GLN A 69 3.01 -21.50 -3.31
CA GLN A 69 4.02 -22.02 -2.40
C GLN A 69 4.12 -21.22 -1.09
N GLN A 70 3.62 -19.99 -1.07
CA GLN A 70 3.63 -19.12 0.10
C GLN A 70 2.57 -18.02 -0.06
N ALA A 71 2.02 -17.53 1.05
CA ALA A 71 1.07 -16.42 1.06
C ALA A 71 1.45 -15.35 2.09
N TYR A 72 1.31 -14.09 1.70
CA TYR A 72 1.35 -12.93 2.59
C TYR A 72 -0.03 -12.31 2.66
N ALA A 73 -0.63 -12.28 3.84
CA ALA A 73 -1.98 -11.82 4.09
C ALA A 73 -1.95 -10.55 4.94
N GLY A 74 -2.35 -9.43 4.36
CA GLY A 74 -2.34 -8.12 4.99
C GLY A 74 -3.74 -7.71 5.47
N TYR A 75 -3.83 -7.29 6.74
CA TYR A 75 -5.02 -6.71 7.36
C TYR A 75 -4.63 -5.90 8.60
N VAL A 76 -5.47 -4.97 9.03
CA VAL A 76 -5.23 -4.12 10.22
C VAL A 76 -6.20 -4.46 11.35
N TYR A 77 -7.51 -4.46 11.05
CA TYR A 77 -8.58 -4.64 12.04
C TYR A 77 -9.08 -6.09 12.09
N GLY A 78 -8.19 -7.01 12.45
CA GLY A 78 -8.51 -8.42 12.61
C GLY A 78 -7.74 -9.06 13.74
N ASP A 79 -8.30 -10.12 14.31
CA ASP A 79 -7.63 -10.90 15.33
C ASP A 79 -6.40 -11.62 14.78
N SER A 80 -5.56 -12.11 15.69
CA SER A 80 -4.42 -12.97 15.37
C SER A 80 -4.85 -14.10 14.42
N THR A 81 -4.05 -14.35 13.38
CA THR A 81 -4.27 -15.41 12.38
C THR A 81 -5.50 -15.25 11.47
N SER A 82 -6.07 -14.04 11.36
CA SER A 82 -7.14 -13.79 10.38
C SER A 82 -6.71 -14.07 8.94
N GLY A 83 -5.41 -13.92 8.63
CA GLY A 83 -4.86 -14.29 7.32
C GLY A 83 -4.95 -15.79 7.05
N GLN A 84 -4.65 -16.65 8.02
CA GLN A 84 -4.85 -18.10 7.91
C GLN A 84 -6.32 -18.42 7.66
N ARG A 85 -7.22 -17.84 8.48
CA ARG A 85 -8.66 -18.08 8.31
C ARG A 85 -9.13 -17.68 6.89
N ALA A 86 -8.65 -16.58 6.37
CA ALA A 86 -8.98 -16.10 5.03
C ALA A 86 -8.45 -17.04 3.93
N VAL A 87 -7.19 -17.45 4.02
CA VAL A 87 -6.55 -18.32 3.03
C VAL A 87 -7.11 -19.75 3.10
N TYR A 88 -7.47 -20.25 4.28
CA TYR A 88 -8.06 -21.58 4.45
C TYR A 88 -9.42 -21.73 3.76
N GLU A 89 -10.12 -20.62 3.52
CA GLU A 89 -11.36 -20.63 2.73
C GLU A 89 -11.10 -20.99 1.26
N VAL A 90 -9.91 -20.68 0.75
CA VAL A 90 -9.47 -21.06 -0.62
C VAL A 90 -8.98 -22.50 -0.65
N GLY A 91 -8.23 -22.91 0.38
CA GLY A 91 -7.69 -24.25 0.50
C GLY A 91 -6.68 -24.38 1.65
N MET A 92 -6.39 -25.63 2.03
CA MET A 92 -5.47 -26.01 3.10
C MET A 92 -4.35 -26.89 2.54
N THR A 93 -3.37 -26.28 1.88
CA THR A 93 -2.24 -26.98 1.23
C THR A 93 -1.00 -27.09 2.10
N GLY A 94 -1.01 -26.49 3.30
CA GLY A 94 0.12 -26.53 4.24
C GLY A 94 1.22 -25.49 3.92
N ILE A 95 1.00 -24.56 3.01
CA ILE A 95 1.95 -23.52 2.68
C ILE A 95 2.17 -22.55 3.85
N PRO A 96 3.35 -21.91 3.97
CA PRO A 96 3.57 -20.82 4.90
C PRO A 96 2.63 -19.65 4.61
N ILE A 97 1.95 -19.15 5.66
CA ILE A 97 1.11 -17.95 5.60
C ILE A 97 1.65 -16.95 6.62
N VAL A 98 2.01 -15.76 6.15
CA VAL A 98 2.54 -14.66 6.98
C VAL A 98 1.49 -13.56 7.06
N ASN A 99 1.08 -13.22 8.29
CA ASN A 99 0.21 -12.07 8.52
C ASN A 99 1.04 -10.79 8.54
N VAL A 100 0.56 -9.76 7.87
CA VAL A 100 1.24 -8.48 7.71
C VAL A 100 0.34 -7.38 8.25
N ASN A 101 0.92 -6.46 9.02
CA ASN A 101 0.28 -5.24 9.45
C ASN A 101 1.26 -4.07 9.30
N ASN A 102 0.89 -3.10 8.50
CA ASN A 102 1.65 -1.86 8.29
C ASN A 102 0.67 -0.71 7.98
N ASN A 103 -0.37 -0.59 8.79
CA ASN A 103 -1.43 0.41 8.67
C ASN A 103 -1.98 0.49 7.23
N CYS A 104 -2.16 1.68 6.66
CA CYS A 104 -2.71 1.87 5.31
C CYS A 104 -1.86 1.24 4.19
N SER A 105 -0.56 0.96 4.42
CA SER A 105 0.33 0.29 3.47
C SER A 105 0.41 -1.23 3.62
N THR A 106 -0.47 -1.82 4.41
CA THR A 106 -0.47 -3.26 4.71
C THR A 106 -0.51 -4.15 3.47
N GLY A 107 -1.43 -3.87 2.53
CA GLY A 107 -1.54 -4.62 1.27
C GLY A 107 -0.30 -4.47 0.38
N SER A 108 0.24 -3.25 0.26
CA SER A 108 1.49 -2.99 -0.46
C SER A 108 2.69 -3.69 0.19
N THR A 109 2.69 -3.79 1.54
CA THR A 109 3.73 -4.53 2.27
C THR A 109 3.63 -6.04 2.00
N ALA A 110 2.43 -6.61 1.93
CA ALA A 110 2.24 -8.00 1.53
C ALA A 110 2.80 -8.26 0.11
N LEU A 111 2.53 -7.35 -0.83
CA LEU A 111 3.08 -7.41 -2.19
C LEU A 111 4.61 -7.27 -2.20
N TYR A 112 5.16 -6.37 -1.38
CA TYR A 112 6.60 -6.19 -1.23
C TYR A 112 7.30 -7.47 -0.76
N LEU A 113 6.76 -8.12 0.27
CA LEU A 113 7.30 -9.37 0.81
C LEU A 113 7.14 -10.54 -0.17
N ALA A 114 6.01 -10.64 -0.86
CA ALA A 114 5.79 -11.64 -1.90
C ALA A 114 6.81 -11.51 -3.05
N ARG A 115 7.08 -10.26 -3.49
CA ARG A 115 8.15 -10.01 -4.47
C ARG A 115 9.52 -10.43 -3.94
N GLN A 116 9.85 -10.12 -2.69
CA GLN A 116 11.13 -10.54 -2.09
C GLN A 116 11.28 -12.06 -2.08
N ALA A 117 10.23 -12.80 -1.71
CA ALA A 117 10.25 -14.25 -1.70
C ALA A 117 10.52 -14.83 -3.10
N VAL A 118 9.90 -14.30 -4.14
CA VAL A 118 10.14 -14.71 -5.53
C VAL A 118 11.52 -14.27 -6.01
N ALA A 119 11.89 -13.03 -5.78
CA ALA A 119 13.15 -12.44 -6.26
C ALA A 119 14.39 -13.11 -5.63
N SER A 120 14.31 -13.53 -4.37
CA SER A 120 15.37 -14.26 -3.68
C SER A 120 15.46 -15.74 -4.06
N GLY A 121 14.44 -16.28 -4.69
CA GLY A 121 14.34 -17.70 -5.04
C GLY A 121 13.84 -18.59 -3.91
N ALA A 122 13.30 -18.01 -2.83
CA ALA A 122 12.67 -18.79 -1.76
C ALA A 122 11.39 -19.49 -2.21
N ALA A 123 10.69 -18.91 -3.19
CA ALA A 123 9.51 -19.49 -3.83
C ALA A 123 9.42 -19.03 -5.29
N ASP A 124 8.68 -19.77 -6.10
CA ASP A 124 8.44 -19.45 -7.52
C ASP A 124 7.03 -18.90 -7.79
N CYS A 125 6.07 -19.20 -6.91
CA CYS A 125 4.67 -18.78 -7.05
C CYS A 125 4.14 -18.39 -5.65
N VAL A 126 3.83 -17.09 -5.48
CA VAL A 126 3.51 -16.49 -4.18
C VAL A 126 2.25 -15.64 -4.28
N LEU A 127 1.36 -15.80 -3.31
CA LEU A 127 0.14 -15.00 -3.17
C LEU A 127 0.41 -13.78 -2.27
N ALA A 128 0.09 -12.60 -2.77
CA ALA A 128 -0.08 -11.39 -1.98
C ALA A 128 -1.58 -11.09 -1.88
N LEU A 129 -2.09 -10.98 -0.65
CA LEU A 129 -3.50 -10.78 -0.34
C LEU A 129 -3.64 -9.62 0.64
N GLY A 130 -4.55 -8.69 0.37
CA GLY A 130 -4.98 -7.66 1.31
C GLY A 130 -6.50 -7.71 1.48
N PHE A 131 -6.97 -7.57 2.71
CA PHE A 131 -8.39 -7.45 3.01
C PHE A 131 -8.62 -6.57 4.23
N GLU A 132 -9.79 -5.93 4.28
CA GLU A 132 -10.20 -5.18 5.46
C GLU A 132 -11.71 -5.22 5.64
N GLN A 133 -12.13 -5.43 6.86
CA GLN A 133 -13.52 -5.31 7.28
C GLN A 133 -13.63 -4.26 8.37
N MET A 134 -13.78 -3.01 7.97
CA MET A 134 -13.90 -1.88 8.88
C MET A 134 -15.28 -1.82 9.54
N THR A 135 -15.32 -1.27 10.75
CA THR A 135 -16.56 -0.90 11.43
C THR A 135 -16.89 0.57 11.19
N PRO A 136 -18.15 1.01 11.34
CA PRO A 136 -18.48 2.43 11.33
C PRO A 136 -17.67 3.19 12.39
N GLY A 137 -17.06 4.32 12.00
CA GLY A 137 -16.19 5.10 12.89
C GLY A 137 -14.80 4.49 13.14
N ALA A 138 -14.42 3.45 12.38
CA ALA A 138 -13.09 2.85 12.45
C ALA A 138 -12.00 3.91 12.18
N LEU A 139 -10.88 3.75 12.80
CA LEU A 139 -9.62 4.47 12.94
C LEU A 139 -9.34 4.82 14.42
N GLY A 140 -10.08 4.24 15.34
CA GLY A 140 -9.78 4.31 16.77
C GLY A 140 -8.79 3.24 17.24
N SER A 141 -8.22 3.43 18.42
CA SER A 141 -7.41 2.40 19.07
C SER A 141 -8.25 1.16 19.39
N VAL A 142 -7.72 -0.02 19.06
CA VAL A 142 -8.32 -1.31 19.42
C VAL A 142 -8.00 -1.67 20.87
N PHE A 143 -6.79 -1.31 21.35
CA PHE A 143 -6.32 -1.59 22.69
C PHE A 143 -6.16 -0.29 23.48
N ASN A 144 -6.96 -0.13 24.55
CA ASN A 144 -6.94 1.06 25.40
C ASN A 144 -6.18 0.84 26.73
N ASP A 145 -5.58 -0.34 26.92
CA ASP A 145 -4.85 -0.78 28.11
C ASP A 145 -3.33 -0.61 28.00
N ARG A 146 -2.86 -0.03 26.88
CA ARG A 146 -1.45 0.16 26.57
C ARG A 146 -1.24 1.43 25.76
N PRO A 147 0.01 1.97 25.67
CA PRO A 147 0.29 3.14 24.84
C PRO A 147 -0.12 2.95 23.37
N SER A 148 -0.64 4.00 22.77
CA SER A 148 -0.93 4.03 21.33
C SER A 148 0.38 3.92 20.53
N PRO A 149 0.42 3.17 19.43
CA PRO A 149 1.59 3.18 18.52
C PRO A 149 1.76 4.54 17.83
N PHE A 150 0.80 5.44 17.96
CA PHE A 150 0.81 6.79 17.41
C PHE A 150 1.04 7.89 18.43
N ASP A 151 1.38 7.56 19.69
CA ASP A 151 1.50 8.53 20.78
C ASP A 151 2.48 9.68 20.46
N LEU A 152 3.63 9.39 19.84
CA LEU A 152 4.58 10.40 19.38
C LEU A 152 4.02 11.29 18.27
N PHE A 153 3.30 10.71 17.32
CA PHE A 153 2.65 11.44 16.22
C PHE A 153 1.50 12.31 16.74
N GLU A 154 0.73 11.81 17.70
CA GLU A 154 -0.33 12.55 18.37
C GLU A 154 0.24 13.76 19.10
N ALA A 155 1.31 13.56 19.90
CA ALA A 155 1.98 14.62 20.64
C ALA A 155 2.55 15.71 19.70
N GLU A 156 3.20 15.33 18.61
CA GLU A 156 3.72 16.29 17.64
C GLU A 156 2.58 17.04 16.93
N THR A 157 1.51 16.32 16.55
CA THR A 157 0.34 16.95 15.94
C THR A 157 -0.33 17.94 16.87
N ASP A 158 -0.48 17.59 18.16
CA ASP A 158 -1.04 18.49 19.18
C ASP A 158 -0.17 19.74 19.37
N ALA A 159 1.15 19.58 19.33
CA ALA A 159 2.08 20.71 19.40
C ALA A 159 1.98 21.65 18.19
N LEU A 160 1.76 21.12 17.00
CA LEU A 160 1.78 21.90 15.74
C LEU A 160 0.42 22.51 15.39
N VAL A 161 -0.69 21.79 15.61
CA VAL A 161 -2.02 22.24 15.17
C VAL A 161 -3.06 22.31 16.30
N GLY A 162 -2.70 21.88 17.51
CA GLY A 162 -3.54 21.85 18.69
C GLY A 162 -4.62 20.76 18.68
N ASP A 163 -5.17 20.49 19.86
CA ASP A 163 -6.40 19.70 19.98
C ASP A 163 -7.60 20.63 19.73
N ASN A 164 -8.10 20.62 18.52
CA ASN A 164 -9.18 21.49 18.05
C ASN A 164 -10.52 20.74 17.91
N GLY A 165 -10.63 19.54 18.49
CA GLY A 165 -11.83 18.69 18.43
C GLY A 165 -12.04 18.01 17.06
N VAL A 166 -11.13 18.17 16.11
CA VAL A 166 -11.16 17.47 14.83
C VAL A 166 -10.58 16.05 15.01
N PRO A 167 -11.20 15.01 14.46
CA PRO A 167 -10.67 13.64 14.53
C PRO A 167 -9.20 13.54 14.09
N LEU A 168 -8.41 12.71 14.76
CA LEU A 168 -6.95 12.63 14.61
C LEU A 168 -6.48 12.47 13.15
N ALA A 169 -7.07 11.55 12.38
CA ALA A 169 -6.71 11.37 10.98
C ALA A 169 -6.91 12.64 10.13
N LEU A 170 -7.96 13.42 10.43
CA LEU A 170 -8.19 14.70 9.77
C LEU A 170 -7.17 15.75 10.21
N ARG A 171 -6.71 15.70 11.46
CA ARG A 171 -5.64 16.59 11.94
C ARG A 171 -4.30 16.28 11.28
N TYR A 172 -3.96 15.01 11.09
CA TYR A 172 -2.76 14.62 10.36
C TYR A 172 -2.74 15.20 8.93
N PHE A 173 -3.66 14.76 8.11
CA PHE A 173 -3.64 15.12 6.69
C PHE A 173 -4.14 16.55 6.42
N GLY A 174 -5.11 17.03 7.17
CA GLY A 174 -5.53 18.42 7.11
C GLY A 174 -4.45 19.37 7.61
N GLY A 175 -3.74 19.01 8.68
CA GLY A 175 -2.59 19.77 9.19
C GLY A 175 -1.45 19.88 8.17
N ALA A 176 -1.17 18.78 7.48
CA ALA A 176 -0.19 18.76 6.40
C ALA A 176 -0.61 19.66 5.21
N GLY A 177 -1.88 19.59 4.81
CA GLY A 177 -2.41 20.52 3.80
C GLY A 177 -2.41 21.97 4.27
N LYS A 178 -2.71 22.24 5.54
CA LYS A 178 -2.62 23.57 6.12
C LYS A 178 -1.18 24.11 6.08
N ALA A 179 -0.21 23.29 6.49
CA ALA A 179 1.21 23.66 6.41
C ALA A 179 1.62 24.01 4.97
N HIS A 180 1.13 23.23 4.00
CA HIS A 180 1.36 23.50 2.59
C HIS A 180 0.70 24.82 2.12
N MET A 181 -0.54 25.09 2.55
CA MET A 181 -1.24 26.34 2.28
C MET A 181 -0.49 27.53 2.87
N ASP A 182 -0.06 27.44 4.12
CA ASP A 182 0.64 28.50 4.83
C ASP A 182 2.01 28.83 4.18
N GLN A 183 2.72 27.82 3.71
CA GLN A 183 4.05 27.98 3.14
C GLN A 183 4.02 28.42 1.67
N TYR A 184 3.14 27.86 0.87
CA TYR A 184 3.14 28.03 -0.59
C TYR A 184 1.95 28.82 -1.13
N GLY A 185 1.01 29.24 -0.28
CA GLY A 185 -0.19 29.94 -0.69
C GLY A 185 -1.19 29.07 -1.45
N THR A 186 -1.10 27.74 -1.29
CA THR A 186 -2.02 26.79 -1.93
C THR A 186 -3.45 27.07 -1.49
N LYS A 187 -4.36 27.11 -2.44
CA LYS A 187 -5.77 27.41 -2.17
C LYS A 187 -6.53 26.15 -1.78
N LEU A 188 -7.53 26.29 -0.90
CA LEU A 188 -8.43 25.19 -0.55
C LEU A 188 -9.08 24.55 -1.79
N SER A 189 -9.37 25.35 -2.82
CA SER A 189 -9.90 24.87 -4.10
C SER A 189 -8.97 23.89 -4.83
N THR A 190 -7.66 23.91 -4.57
CA THR A 190 -6.73 22.93 -5.13
C THR A 190 -7.09 21.51 -4.69
N PHE A 191 -7.40 21.32 -3.41
CA PHE A 191 -7.85 20.02 -2.88
C PHE A 191 -9.22 19.61 -3.41
N ALA A 192 -10.10 20.60 -3.65
CA ALA A 192 -11.39 20.34 -4.29
C ALA A 192 -11.21 19.86 -5.74
N LYS A 193 -10.28 20.43 -6.51
CA LYS A 193 -9.93 19.97 -7.87
C LYS A 193 -9.40 18.54 -7.88
N ILE A 194 -8.55 18.20 -6.92
CA ILE A 194 -8.03 16.85 -6.75
C ILE A 194 -9.18 15.86 -6.53
N ARG A 195 -10.09 16.17 -5.60
CA ARG A 195 -11.26 15.31 -5.34
C ARG A 195 -12.18 15.19 -6.56
N ALA A 196 -12.44 16.28 -7.26
CA ALA A 196 -13.25 16.28 -8.49
C ALA A 196 -12.59 15.40 -9.57
N LYS A 197 -11.25 15.49 -9.75
CA LYS A 197 -10.49 14.59 -10.63
C LYS A 197 -10.67 13.13 -10.22
N ALA A 198 -10.44 12.79 -8.95
CA ALA A 198 -10.57 11.43 -8.45
C ALA A 198 -11.99 10.86 -8.69
N SER A 199 -13.05 11.68 -8.54
CA SER A 199 -14.42 11.25 -8.79
C SER A 199 -14.67 10.90 -10.26
N ARG A 200 -14.09 11.63 -11.22
CA ARG A 200 -14.17 11.30 -12.66
C ARG A 200 -13.48 9.98 -12.99
N HIS A 201 -12.36 9.66 -12.32
CA HIS A 201 -11.69 8.37 -12.48
C HIS A 201 -12.54 7.25 -11.86
N ALA A 202 -13.05 7.44 -10.65
CA ALA A 202 -13.88 6.47 -9.94
C ALA A 202 -15.20 6.17 -10.67
N ALA A 203 -15.79 7.12 -11.38
CA ALA A 203 -17.01 6.92 -12.16
C ALA A 203 -16.85 5.82 -13.24
N ARG A 204 -15.62 5.63 -13.73
CA ARG A 204 -15.25 4.62 -14.73
C ARG A 204 -14.80 3.29 -14.11
N ASN A 205 -14.58 3.24 -12.79
CA ASN A 205 -14.15 2.03 -12.10
C ASN A 205 -15.35 1.30 -11.48
N PRO A 206 -15.74 0.11 -11.99
CA PRO A 206 -16.88 -0.64 -11.44
C PRO A 206 -16.65 -1.14 -10.00
N LEU A 207 -15.40 -1.17 -9.53
CA LEU A 207 -15.03 -1.65 -8.20
C LEU A 207 -14.98 -0.53 -7.15
N ALA A 208 -15.04 0.75 -7.58
CA ALA A 208 -15.02 1.88 -6.67
C ALA A 208 -16.31 2.01 -5.86
N LEU A 209 -16.17 2.40 -4.58
CA LEU A 209 -17.30 2.60 -3.67
C LEU A 209 -18.22 3.74 -4.12
N PHE A 210 -17.65 4.87 -4.52
CA PHE A 210 -18.39 6.04 -5.01
C PHE A 210 -18.09 6.26 -6.49
N ARG A 211 -19.13 6.19 -7.30
CA ARG A 211 -19.05 6.30 -8.76
C ARG A 211 -19.77 7.50 -9.34
N THR A 212 -20.24 8.40 -8.47
CA THR A 212 -20.85 9.67 -8.88
C THR A 212 -19.76 10.73 -9.02
N GLU A 213 -19.70 11.36 -10.18
CA GLU A 213 -18.82 12.51 -10.38
C GLU A 213 -19.29 13.67 -9.52
N VAL A 214 -18.36 14.42 -8.97
CA VAL A 214 -18.59 15.65 -8.21
C VAL A 214 -17.76 16.77 -8.79
N THR A 215 -18.31 17.98 -8.79
CA THR A 215 -17.62 19.19 -9.24
C THR A 215 -16.76 19.78 -8.12
N GLU A 216 -15.87 20.71 -8.47
CA GLU A 216 -15.09 21.48 -7.51
C GLU A 216 -16.02 22.26 -6.55
N GLU A 217 -17.09 22.88 -7.08
CA GLU A 217 -18.06 23.64 -6.32
C GLU A 217 -18.83 22.76 -5.32
N GLU A 218 -19.24 21.55 -5.73
CA GLU A 218 -19.90 20.60 -4.84
C GLU A 218 -18.96 20.11 -3.72
N VAL A 219 -17.68 19.90 -4.02
CA VAL A 219 -16.68 19.56 -3.00
C VAL A 219 -16.53 20.71 -2.01
N MET A 220 -16.39 21.95 -2.50
CA MET A 220 -16.26 23.13 -1.64
C MET A 220 -17.51 23.42 -0.80
N ALA A 221 -18.69 23.13 -1.34
CA ALA A 221 -19.98 23.31 -0.65
C ALA A 221 -20.33 22.16 0.31
N SER A 222 -19.57 21.08 0.33
CA SER A 222 -19.81 19.95 1.23
C SER A 222 -19.55 20.34 2.69
N PRO A 223 -20.12 19.63 3.69
CA PRO A 223 -19.98 19.99 5.09
C PRO A 223 -18.53 20.24 5.51
N VAL A 224 -18.31 21.35 6.20
CA VAL A 224 -17.00 21.74 6.70
C VAL A 224 -16.59 20.79 7.85
N MET A 225 -15.43 20.15 7.72
CA MET A 225 -14.84 19.27 8.73
C MET A 225 -13.77 20.01 9.56
N TRP A 226 -13.04 20.90 8.91
CA TRP A 226 -12.06 21.79 9.53
C TRP A 226 -12.14 23.15 8.82
N PRO A 227 -12.58 24.22 9.50
CA PRO A 227 -12.77 25.53 8.89
C PRO A 227 -11.49 26.04 8.18
N GLY A 228 -11.64 26.40 6.91
CA GLY A 228 -10.55 26.91 6.07
C GLY A 228 -9.53 25.84 5.60
N VAL A 229 -9.66 24.59 6.05
CA VAL A 229 -8.69 23.52 5.76
C VAL A 229 -9.32 22.38 5.00
N MET A 230 -10.50 21.91 5.41
CA MET A 230 -11.06 20.68 4.85
C MET A 230 -12.58 20.66 4.83
N THR A 231 -13.16 20.21 3.73
CA THR A 231 -14.55 19.81 3.63
C THR A 231 -14.67 18.28 3.60
N ARG A 232 -15.87 17.76 3.87
CA ARG A 232 -16.12 16.32 4.01
C ARG A 232 -15.72 15.50 2.79
N LEU A 233 -15.95 16.01 1.58
CA LEU A 233 -15.63 15.29 0.36
C LEU A 233 -14.12 15.22 0.05
N MET A 234 -13.27 15.94 0.77
CA MET A 234 -11.80 15.87 0.65
C MET A 234 -11.19 14.70 1.44
N ALA A 235 -12.00 13.98 2.23
CA ALA A 235 -11.59 12.81 3.02
C ALA A 235 -12.24 11.52 2.48
N CYS A 236 -11.52 10.41 2.54
CA CYS A 236 -12.06 9.09 2.21
C CYS A 236 -13.02 8.60 3.32
N PRO A 237 -14.03 7.80 2.99
CA PRO A 237 -14.82 7.09 3.99
C PRO A 237 -14.13 5.79 4.41
N PRO A 238 -14.45 5.23 5.60
CA PRO A 238 -14.14 3.84 5.90
C PRO A 238 -14.75 2.91 4.86
N THR A 239 -13.98 1.91 4.42
CA THR A 239 -14.40 0.93 3.41
C THR A 239 -13.97 -0.48 3.76
N CYS A 240 -14.70 -1.46 3.24
CA CYS A 240 -14.39 -2.87 3.33
C CYS A 240 -14.10 -3.41 1.92
N GLY A 241 -13.21 -4.37 1.81
CA GLY A 241 -12.87 -4.98 0.53
C GLY A 241 -11.70 -5.94 0.62
N ALA A 242 -11.33 -6.51 -0.52
CA ALA A 242 -10.16 -7.36 -0.66
C ALA A 242 -9.61 -7.29 -2.08
N ALA A 243 -8.28 -7.46 -2.17
CA ALA A 243 -7.56 -7.61 -3.43
C ALA A 243 -6.41 -8.60 -3.28
N ALA A 244 -6.09 -9.31 -4.35
CA ALA A 244 -5.02 -10.30 -4.39
C ALA A 244 -4.21 -10.18 -5.67
N ALA A 245 -2.92 -10.54 -5.59
CA ALA A 245 -2.03 -10.66 -6.74
C ALA A 245 -1.22 -11.97 -6.62
N LEU A 246 -1.06 -12.67 -7.74
CA LEU A 246 -0.21 -13.83 -7.84
C LEU A 246 1.11 -13.44 -8.50
N LEU A 247 2.21 -13.58 -7.77
CA LEU A 247 3.54 -13.25 -8.21
C LEU A 247 4.32 -14.51 -8.56
N VAL A 248 5.00 -14.48 -9.70
CA VAL A 248 5.77 -15.64 -10.16
C VAL A 248 7.17 -15.25 -10.63
N SER A 249 8.10 -16.21 -10.56
CA SER A 249 9.40 -16.08 -11.20
C SER A 249 9.28 -16.21 -12.72
N GLU A 250 10.22 -15.63 -13.45
CA GLU A 250 10.26 -15.78 -14.92
C GLU A 250 10.32 -17.25 -15.35
N SER A 251 11.15 -18.03 -14.68
CA SER A 251 11.31 -19.45 -14.99
C SER A 251 10.03 -20.25 -14.75
N TYR A 252 9.30 -19.93 -13.69
CA TYR A 252 7.99 -20.55 -13.42
C TYR A 252 6.97 -20.17 -14.50
N ALA A 253 6.85 -18.88 -14.80
CA ALA A 253 5.93 -18.38 -15.81
C ALA A 253 6.20 -19.03 -17.18
N ARG A 254 7.48 -19.15 -17.59
CA ARG A 254 7.85 -19.83 -18.84
C ARG A 254 7.45 -21.31 -18.87
N ARG A 255 7.73 -22.06 -17.78
CA ARG A 255 7.40 -23.49 -17.69
C ARG A 255 5.90 -23.76 -17.75
N HIS A 256 5.09 -22.86 -17.23
CA HIS A 256 3.63 -23.02 -17.12
C HIS A 256 2.85 -22.19 -18.15
N GLY A 257 3.53 -21.50 -19.05
CA GLY A 257 2.88 -20.71 -20.13
C GLY A 257 2.08 -19.50 -19.60
N LEU A 258 2.46 -18.95 -18.42
CA LEU A 258 1.75 -17.84 -17.79
C LEU A 258 2.11 -16.50 -18.46
N ASP A 259 1.22 -15.52 -18.30
CA ASP A 259 1.47 -14.16 -18.77
C ASP A 259 2.68 -13.52 -18.06
N ARG A 260 3.44 -12.77 -18.83
CA ARG A 260 4.64 -12.02 -18.40
C ARG A 260 4.62 -10.58 -18.90
N SER A 261 3.46 -10.06 -19.22
CA SER A 261 3.31 -8.68 -19.69
C SER A 261 3.57 -7.67 -18.58
N VAL A 262 3.29 -8.02 -17.31
CA VAL A 262 3.46 -7.17 -16.15
C VAL A 262 4.63 -7.62 -15.31
N ARG A 263 5.74 -6.88 -15.33
CA ARG A 263 6.94 -7.11 -14.54
C ARG A 263 7.08 -6.03 -13.45
N ILE A 264 7.35 -6.44 -12.21
CA ILE A 264 7.72 -5.52 -11.13
C ILE A 264 9.20 -5.14 -11.28
N ARG A 265 9.47 -3.97 -11.86
CA ARG A 265 10.83 -3.52 -12.14
C ARG A 265 11.59 -3.13 -10.87
N ALA A 266 10.94 -2.41 -9.98
CA ALA A 266 11.53 -1.96 -8.73
C ALA A 266 10.46 -1.89 -7.64
N GLN A 267 10.88 -1.92 -6.39
CA GLN A 267 10.03 -1.76 -5.22
C GLN A 267 10.86 -1.26 -4.05
N SER A 268 10.31 -0.33 -3.29
CA SER A 268 10.93 0.17 -2.07
C SER A 268 9.92 0.26 -0.94
N MET A 269 10.36 0.07 0.27
CA MET A 269 9.62 0.32 1.50
C MET A 269 10.53 1.07 2.46
N THR A 270 10.06 2.18 2.98
CA THR A 270 10.74 3.04 3.92
C THR A 270 9.88 3.25 5.17
N THR A 271 10.47 3.72 6.23
CA THR A 271 9.79 4.11 7.46
C THR A 271 10.24 5.50 7.87
N ASP A 272 9.64 6.03 8.91
CA ASP A 272 9.93 7.33 9.46
C ASP A 272 11.40 7.47 9.88
N SER A 273 11.90 8.67 9.80
CA SER A 273 13.21 9.06 10.29
C SER A 273 13.06 10.11 11.41
N ARG A 274 14.15 10.52 12.02
CA ARG A 274 14.11 11.62 13.01
C ARG A 274 13.50 12.90 12.45
N LYS A 275 13.64 13.13 11.14
CA LYS A 275 13.07 14.31 10.46
C LYS A 275 11.56 14.41 10.65
N THR A 276 10.85 13.30 10.80
CA THR A 276 9.41 13.25 11.07
C THR A 276 9.01 14.12 12.26
N PHE A 277 9.85 14.16 13.30
CA PHE A 277 9.59 14.95 14.53
C PHE A 277 10.49 16.17 14.64
N ASP A 278 11.79 16.06 14.31
CA ASP A 278 12.77 17.14 14.47
C ASP A 278 12.49 18.35 13.55
N SER A 279 11.73 18.18 12.48
CA SER A 279 11.39 19.26 11.53
C SER A 279 10.27 20.19 12.02
N HIS A 280 9.44 19.73 12.96
CA HIS A 280 8.21 20.41 13.38
C HIS A 280 7.33 20.84 12.21
N ASP A 281 7.11 19.93 11.27
CA ASP A 281 6.34 20.12 10.05
C ASP A 281 5.30 19.02 9.84
N MET A 282 4.04 19.39 9.77
CA MET A 282 2.94 18.44 9.59
C MET A 282 3.06 17.60 8.29
N ARG A 283 3.79 18.08 7.28
CA ARG A 283 4.03 17.30 6.04
C ARG A 283 4.97 16.13 6.31
N GLU A 284 5.95 16.29 7.19
CA GLU A 284 6.85 15.23 7.61
C GLU A 284 6.14 14.22 8.51
N VAL A 285 5.22 14.69 9.37
CA VAL A 285 4.37 13.83 10.20
C VAL A 285 3.52 12.84 9.37
N VAL A 286 3.10 13.23 8.17
CA VAL A 286 2.38 12.34 7.24
C VAL A 286 3.30 11.64 6.22
N GLY A 287 4.62 11.72 6.38
CA GLY A 287 5.59 10.90 5.66
C GLY A 287 6.05 11.47 4.31
N PHE A 288 6.07 12.79 4.11
CA PHE A 288 6.54 13.39 2.86
C PHE A 288 7.95 12.94 2.47
N SER A 289 8.94 13.13 3.34
CA SER A 289 10.33 12.71 3.07
C SER A 289 10.49 11.19 3.00
N MET A 290 9.68 10.43 3.75
CA MET A 290 9.65 8.98 3.68
C MET A 290 9.20 8.49 2.28
N ALA A 291 8.12 9.08 1.75
CA ALA A 291 7.63 8.76 0.41
C ALA A 291 8.63 9.18 -0.68
N GLN A 292 9.25 10.36 -0.53
CA GLN A 292 10.29 10.86 -1.45
C GLN A 292 11.52 9.93 -1.47
N ALA A 293 11.97 9.46 -0.30
CA ALA A 293 13.08 8.53 -0.21
C ALA A 293 12.78 7.19 -0.90
N ALA A 294 11.56 6.67 -0.71
CA ALA A 294 11.11 5.46 -1.40
C ALA A 294 11.05 5.66 -2.92
N ALA A 295 10.51 6.78 -3.38
CA ALA A 295 10.43 7.12 -4.80
C ALA A 295 11.82 7.17 -5.45
N ASN A 296 12.78 7.89 -4.83
CA ASN A 296 14.15 7.99 -5.34
C ASN A 296 14.81 6.61 -5.46
N GLN A 297 14.64 5.72 -4.46
CA GLN A 297 15.16 4.35 -4.52
C GLN A 297 14.54 3.56 -5.67
N VAL A 298 13.23 3.71 -5.92
CA VAL A 298 12.54 3.01 -7.02
C VAL A 298 13.03 3.52 -8.37
N TYR A 299 13.18 4.82 -8.54
CA TYR A 299 13.68 5.41 -9.79
C TYR A 299 15.11 4.96 -10.09
N GLU A 300 15.97 4.95 -9.09
CA GLU A 300 17.34 4.46 -9.22
C GLU A 300 17.38 2.97 -9.58
N GLN A 301 16.63 2.11 -8.86
CA GLN A 301 16.56 0.67 -9.13
C GLN A 301 16.01 0.37 -10.52
N ALA A 302 14.98 1.09 -10.95
CA ALA A 302 14.33 0.87 -12.24
C ALA A 302 15.07 1.52 -13.40
N GLY A 303 16.00 2.47 -13.12
CA GLY A 303 16.69 3.25 -14.16
C GLY A 303 15.75 4.15 -14.96
N ILE A 304 14.77 4.76 -14.30
CA ILE A 304 13.77 5.67 -14.90
C ILE A 304 13.69 6.98 -14.09
N SER A 305 13.02 7.96 -14.65
CA SER A 305 12.70 9.23 -14.02
C SER A 305 11.18 9.37 -13.79
N PRO A 306 10.72 10.32 -12.96
CA PRO A 306 9.29 10.61 -12.83
C PRO A 306 8.60 10.93 -14.16
N LYS A 307 9.33 11.47 -15.15
CA LYS A 307 8.80 11.85 -16.47
C LYS A 307 8.51 10.64 -17.37
N ASP A 308 9.04 9.48 -17.02
CA ASP A 308 8.80 8.24 -17.76
C ASP A 308 7.53 7.51 -17.26
N LEU A 309 6.86 8.04 -16.24
CA LEU A 309 5.62 7.47 -15.70
C LEU A 309 4.42 7.95 -16.52
N GLU A 310 3.65 7.01 -17.04
CA GLU A 310 2.41 7.28 -17.79
C GLU A 310 1.17 7.19 -16.92
N VAL A 311 1.17 6.33 -15.90
CA VAL A 311 0.07 6.12 -14.97
C VAL A 311 0.62 6.02 -13.55
N VAL A 312 -0.06 6.66 -12.61
CA VAL A 312 0.23 6.58 -11.19
C VAL A 312 -1.05 6.24 -10.43
N GLU A 313 -1.04 5.10 -9.75
CA GLU A 313 -2.05 4.71 -8.77
C GLU A 313 -1.48 4.98 -7.38
N LEU A 314 -2.13 5.80 -6.60
CA LEU A 314 -1.62 6.26 -5.31
C LEU A 314 -2.66 6.17 -4.20
N HIS A 315 -2.21 6.28 -2.94
CA HIS A 315 -3.07 6.33 -1.78
C HIS A 315 -3.57 7.76 -1.53
N ASP A 316 -4.81 8.01 -1.90
CA ASP A 316 -5.49 9.31 -1.80
C ASP A 316 -6.50 9.37 -0.64
N CYS A 317 -6.11 8.87 0.53
CA CYS A 317 -6.98 8.91 1.72
C CYS A 317 -7.56 10.31 2.01
N PHE A 318 -6.81 11.34 1.64
CA PHE A 318 -7.23 12.74 1.66
C PHE A 318 -6.70 13.45 0.40
N ALA A 319 -7.45 14.39 -0.14
CA ALA A 319 -6.99 15.21 -1.25
C ALA A 319 -5.69 15.99 -0.93
N HIS A 320 -5.48 16.30 0.35
CA HIS A 320 -4.26 16.91 0.86
C HIS A 320 -3.05 15.99 0.70
N ASN A 321 -3.21 14.70 1.05
CA ASN A 321 -2.17 13.68 0.90
C ASN A 321 -1.83 13.44 -0.58
N GLU A 322 -2.83 13.48 -1.45
CA GLU A 322 -2.61 13.29 -2.89
C GLU A 322 -1.69 14.38 -3.46
N LEU A 323 -1.88 15.66 -3.07
CA LEU A 323 -0.99 16.76 -3.46
C LEU A 323 0.45 16.50 -3.00
N LEU A 324 0.62 16.17 -1.72
CA LEU A 324 1.95 15.87 -1.17
C LEU A 324 2.62 14.68 -1.86
N THR A 325 1.82 13.68 -2.24
CA THR A 325 2.32 12.52 -2.98
C THR A 325 2.80 12.91 -4.37
N TYR A 326 2.12 13.82 -5.08
CA TYR A 326 2.61 14.32 -6.37
C TYR A 326 4.01 14.91 -6.25
N GLU A 327 4.23 15.75 -5.24
CA GLU A 327 5.51 16.39 -5.00
C GLU A 327 6.57 15.39 -4.53
N ALA A 328 6.23 14.48 -3.61
CA ALA A 328 7.14 13.45 -3.10
C ALA A 328 7.61 12.49 -4.20
N LEU A 329 6.74 12.18 -5.17
CA LEU A 329 7.08 11.36 -6.33
C LEU A 329 7.76 12.16 -7.46
N GLY A 330 7.90 13.47 -7.34
CA GLY A 330 8.50 14.33 -8.36
C GLY A 330 7.66 14.47 -9.63
N LEU A 331 6.33 14.38 -9.52
CA LEU A 331 5.42 14.51 -10.64
C LEU A 331 5.13 15.98 -11.00
N CYS A 332 5.42 16.91 -10.10
CA CYS A 332 5.28 18.35 -10.26
C CYS A 332 6.34 19.10 -9.42
#